data_b1ca634fc77664f559884407909ea013
#
_entry.id   b1ca634fc77664f559884407909ea013
#
_cell.length_a   1.000
_cell.length_b   1.000
_cell.length_c   1.000
_cell.angle_alpha   90.00
_cell.angle_beta   90.00
_cell.angle_gamma   90.00
#
_symmetry.space_group_name_H-M   'P 1'
#
loop_
_entity.id
_entity.type
_entity.pdbx_description
1 polymer ?
#
loop_
_entity_poly.entity_id
_entity_poly.type
_entity_poly.pdbx_seq_one_letter_code
_entity_poly.pdbx_strand_id
1 'polypeptide(L)'
;MFGFIRLAWIVIGAIPLIFAFIKGKDASEEEQKRLLKRGGIVLGIFIAILILARIGTFLYTELGWFLALDAGNRFWSEFGTRLILGGLGLVLGYLIAWPLFGKLWRTLEGAKGALTPKLLGLAVAIYLGVAANSLWETVLIFLNRAATAAADPVLGLSHTFYLFVYPLIDALLGIALTIMFFLLIGGFFIALARQQFQAAAERDASILLPAL
;
A
#
# COMPACT_ATOMS: atom_id res chain seq x y z
N MET A 1 15.31 -10.30 -21.81
CA MET A 1 14.37 -9.97 -22.90
C MET A 1 13.03 -9.39 -22.42
N PHE A 2 12.38 -9.94 -21.41
CA PHE A 2 11.08 -9.44 -20.89
C PHE A 2 11.11 -8.06 -20.21
N GLY A 3 12.24 -7.61 -19.67
CA GLY A 3 12.36 -6.28 -19.05
C GLY A 3 12.25 -5.13 -20.04
N PHE A 4 12.81 -5.29 -21.24
CA PHE A 4 12.79 -4.27 -22.27
C PHE A 4 11.37 -4.03 -22.82
N ILE A 5 10.60 -5.09 -22.99
CA ILE A 5 9.21 -5.01 -23.42
C ILE A 5 8.35 -4.27 -22.39
N ARG A 6 8.57 -4.53 -21.10
CA ARG A 6 7.85 -3.82 -20.02
C ARG A 6 8.16 -2.32 -20.01
N LEU A 7 9.42 -1.96 -20.21
CA LEU A 7 9.86 -0.57 -20.26
C LEU A 7 9.25 0.16 -21.47
N ALA A 8 9.19 -0.51 -22.63
CA ALA A 8 8.54 0.02 -23.82
C ALA A 8 7.05 0.31 -23.60
N TRP A 9 6.30 -0.56 -22.91
CA TRP A 9 4.90 -0.33 -22.58
C TRP A 9 4.69 0.85 -21.64
N ILE A 10 5.58 1.04 -20.65
CA ILE A 10 5.52 2.21 -19.74
C ILE A 10 5.75 3.51 -20.54
N VAL A 11 6.73 3.52 -21.44
CA VAL A 11 7.03 4.67 -22.28
C VAL A 11 5.84 4.99 -23.20
N ILE A 12 5.26 3.99 -23.87
CA ILE A 12 4.08 4.17 -24.72
C ILE A 12 2.91 4.73 -23.92
N GLY A 13 2.66 4.23 -22.72
CA GLY A 13 1.59 4.72 -21.83
C GLY A 13 1.81 6.15 -21.33
N ALA A 14 3.06 6.60 -21.24
CA ALA A 14 3.39 7.96 -20.82
C ALA A 14 3.26 9.00 -21.96
N ILE A 15 3.24 8.58 -23.23
CA ILE A 15 3.15 9.49 -24.40
C ILE A 15 2.00 10.49 -24.30
N PRO A 16 0.75 10.11 -23.96
CA PRO A 16 -0.37 11.06 -23.86
C PRO A 16 -0.15 12.13 -22.79
N LEU A 17 0.49 11.77 -21.68
CA LEU A 17 0.80 12.72 -20.61
C LEU A 17 1.93 13.68 -21.00
N ILE A 18 2.97 13.17 -21.66
CA ILE A 18 4.08 13.97 -22.19
C ILE A 18 3.56 14.93 -23.24
N PHE A 19 2.71 14.46 -24.15
CA PHE A 19 2.09 15.29 -25.17
C PHE A 19 1.20 16.39 -24.56
N ALA A 20 0.39 16.07 -23.55
CA ALA A 20 -0.43 17.03 -22.81
C ALA A 20 0.44 18.08 -22.10
N PHE A 21 1.58 17.69 -21.55
CA PHE A 21 2.53 18.59 -20.91
C PHE A 21 3.20 19.53 -21.91
N ILE A 22 3.68 19.02 -23.04
CA ILE A 22 4.34 19.81 -24.09
C ILE A 22 3.36 20.82 -24.70
N LYS A 23 2.16 20.37 -25.08
CA LYS A 23 1.13 21.22 -25.68
C LYS A 23 0.56 22.23 -24.67
N GLY A 24 0.58 21.91 -23.38
CA GLY A 24 0.11 22.81 -22.32
C GLY A 24 1.06 23.94 -21.99
N LYS A 25 2.31 23.93 -22.49
CA LYS A 25 3.29 24.98 -22.19
C LYS A 25 2.91 26.35 -22.77
N ASP A 26 2.25 26.37 -23.94
CA ASP A 26 1.84 27.58 -24.65
C ASP A 26 0.34 27.86 -24.51
N ALA A 27 -0.39 27.07 -23.69
CA ALA A 27 -1.82 27.16 -23.50
C ALA A 27 -2.17 27.99 -22.24
N SER A 28 -3.41 28.51 -22.18
CA SER A 28 -3.92 29.15 -20.96
C SER A 28 -3.96 28.18 -19.76
N GLU A 29 -3.93 28.71 -18.55
CA GLU A 29 -3.93 27.87 -17.32
C GLU A 29 -5.10 26.87 -17.27
N GLU A 30 -6.26 27.26 -17.75
CA GLU A 30 -7.43 26.39 -17.83
C GLU A 30 -7.30 25.29 -18.87
N GLU A 31 -6.77 25.61 -20.03
CA GLU A 31 -6.50 24.61 -21.08
C GLU A 31 -5.41 23.63 -20.67
N GLN A 32 -4.36 24.10 -20.02
CA GLN A 32 -3.32 23.25 -19.45
C GLN A 32 -3.89 22.26 -18.44
N LYS A 33 -4.71 22.70 -17.49
CA LYS A 33 -5.39 21.83 -16.52
C LYS A 33 -6.29 20.80 -17.20
N ARG A 34 -7.03 21.19 -18.26
CA ARG A 34 -7.86 20.26 -19.04
C ARG A 34 -7.04 19.21 -19.80
N LEU A 35 -5.94 19.62 -20.42
CA LEU A 35 -5.05 18.71 -21.17
C LEU A 35 -4.38 17.71 -20.22
N LEU A 36 -3.86 18.17 -19.08
CA LEU A 36 -3.26 17.30 -18.06
C LEU A 36 -4.29 16.32 -17.47
N LYS A 37 -5.51 16.77 -17.22
CA LYS A 37 -6.58 15.89 -16.74
C LYS A 37 -6.93 14.80 -17.75
N ARG A 38 -7.06 15.15 -19.04
CA ARG A 38 -7.32 14.19 -20.13
C ARG A 38 -6.17 13.21 -20.31
N GLY A 39 -4.92 13.70 -20.35
CA GLY A 39 -3.73 12.85 -20.39
C GLY A 39 -3.64 11.90 -19.23
N GLY A 40 -3.93 12.37 -18.02
CA GLY A 40 -3.98 11.54 -16.80
C GLY A 40 -5.06 10.46 -16.86
N ILE A 41 -6.25 10.76 -17.38
CA ILE A 41 -7.33 9.77 -17.58
C ILE A 41 -6.89 8.69 -18.57
N VAL A 42 -6.34 9.10 -19.73
CA VAL A 42 -5.86 8.14 -20.75
C VAL A 42 -4.77 7.23 -20.18
N LEU A 43 -3.80 7.81 -19.46
CA LEU A 43 -2.77 7.03 -18.79
C LEU A 43 -3.38 6.06 -17.75
N GLY A 44 -4.35 6.53 -16.95
CA GLY A 44 -5.05 5.70 -15.97
C GLY A 44 -5.78 4.52 -16.61
N ILE A 45 -6.49 4.74 -17.70
CA ILE A 45 -7.16 3.68 -18.49
C ILE A 45 -6.13 2.69 -19.02
N PHE A 46 -5.02 3.18 -19.59
CA PHE A 46 -3.96 2.34 -20.12
C PHE A 46 -3.35 1.45 -19.04
N ILE A 47 -3.03 2.02 -17.86
CA ILE A 47 -2.53 1.26 -16.71
C ILE A 47 -3.56 0.22 -16.26
N ALA A 48 -4.85 0.57 -16.21
CA ALA A 48 -5.91 -0.36 -15.84
C ALA A 48 -5.99 -1.54 -16.82
N ILE A 49 -5.88 -1.30 -18.12
CA ILE A 49 -5.85 -2.36 -19.15
C ILE A 49 -4.64 -3.27 -18.95
N LEU A 50 -3.45 -2.72 -18.67
CA LEU A 50 -2.25 -3.52 -18.41
C LEU A 50 -2.39 -4.39 -17.16
N ILE A 51 -2.98 -3.85 -16.10
CA ILE A 51 -3.24 -4.60 -14.86
C ILE A 51 -4.24 -5.73 -15.13
N LEU A 52 -5.35 -5.45 -15.82
CA LEU A 52 -6.36 -6.45 -16.15
C LEU A 52 -5.78 -7.55 -17.07
N ALA A 53 -5.00 -7.18 -18.08
CA ALA A 53 -4.30 -8.14 -18.93
C ALA A 53 -3.34 -9.02 -18.12
N ARG A 54 -2.61 -8.42 -17.17
CA ARG A 54 -1.70 -9.16 -16.28
C ARG A 54 -2.45 -10.14 -15.37
N ILE A 55 -3.55 -9.69 -14.78
CA ILE A 55 -4.41 -10.55 -13.94
C ILE A 55 -5.01 -11.68 -14.79
N GLY A 56 -5.55 -11.37 -15.97
CA GLY A 56 -6.12 -12.36 -16.86
C GLY A 56 -5.09 -13.42 -17.31
N THR A 57 -3.89 -12.99 -17.69
CA THR A 57 -2.81 -13.92 -18.05
C THR A 57 -2.41 -14.80 -16.87
N PHE A 58 -2.28 -14.21 -15.67
CA PHE A 58 -1.96 -14.94 -14.45
C PHE A 58 -3.03 -16.01 -14.15
N LEU A 59 -4.30 -15.59 -14.13
CA LEU A 59 -5.42 -16.52 -13.87
C LEU A 59 -5.48 -17.63 -14.91
N TYR A 60 -5.32 -17.31 -16.19
CA TYR A 60 -5.36 -18.28 -17.27
C TYR A 60 -4.22 -19.32 -17.15
N THR A 61 -3.00 -18.87 -16.89
CA THR A 61 -1.84 -19.77 -16.81
C THR A 61 -1.85 -20.59 -15.52
N GLU A 62 -2.04 -19.95 -14.37
CA GLU A 62 -2.03 -20.65 -13.08
C GLU A 62 -3.23 -21.58 -12.92
N LEU A 63 -4.46 -21.09 -13.16
CA LEU A 63 -5.65 -21.93 -13.08
C LEU A 63 -5.60 -23.08 -14.08
N GLY A 64 -5.16 -22.82 -15.33
CA GLY A 64 -5.03 -23.85 -16.35
C GLY A 64 -4.07 -24.97 -15.93
N TRP A 65 -2.96 -24.60 -15.29
CA TRP A 65 -1.98 -25.56 -14.77
C TRP A 65 -2.57 -26.41 -13.63
N PHE A 66 -3.23 -25.77 -12.65
CA PHE A 66 -3.89 -26.48 -11.55
C PHE A 66 -5.02 -27.40 -12.02
N LEU A 67 -5.81 -26.97 -13.03
CA LEU A 67 -6.86 -27.81 -13.61
C LEU A 67 -6.28 -29.01 -14.36
N ALA A 68 -5.17 -28.87 -15.07
CA ALA A 68 -4.48 -29.96 -15.74
C ALA A 68 -3.96 -31.04 -14.77
N LEU A 69 -3.71 -30.66 -13.50
CA LEU A 69 -3.29 -31.54 -12.43
C LEU A 69 -4.44 -32.06 -11.54
N ASP A 70 -5.69 -31.81 -11.91
CA ASP A 70 -6.90 -32.08 -11.10
C ASP A 70 -6.85 -31.46 -9.69
N ALA A 71 -6.14 -30.33 -9.55
CA ALA A 71 -5.90 -29.62 -8.29
C ALA A 71 -6.62 -28.27 -8.22
N GLY A 72 -7.72 -28.08 -8.95
CA GLY A 72 -8.47 -26.82 -9.00
C GLY A 72 -8.91 -26.29 -7.63
N ASN A 73 -9.32 -27.18 -6.72
CA ASN A 73 -9.68 -26.81 -5.34
C ASN A 73 -8.51 -26.19 -4.58
N ARG A 74 -7.28 -26.63 -4.81
CA ARG A 74 -6.08 -26.08 -4.19
C ARG A 74 -5.81 -24.67 -4.70
N PHE A 75 -5.98 -24.43 -5.99
CA PHE A 75 -5.88 -23.09 -6.56
C PHE A 75 -6.84 -22.12 -5.86
N TRP A 76 -8.13 -22.49 -5.74
CA TRP A 76 -9.11 -21.60 -5.12
C TRP A 76 -8.89 -21.39 -3.62
N SER A 77 -8.39 -22.40 -2.90
CA SER A 77 -8.00 -22.22 -1.49
C SER A 77 -6.85 -21.23 -1.34
N GLU A 78 -5.81 -21.37 -2.14
CA GLU A 78 -4.66 -20.48 -2.12
C GLU A 78 -5.03 -19.06 -2.57
N PHE A 79 -5.62 -18.93 -3.76
CA PHE A 79 -5.99 -17.65 -4.34
C PHE A 79 -7.03 -16.92 -3.51
N GLY A 80 -8.06 -17.63 -3.04
CA GLY A 80 -9.09 -17.08 -2.16
C GLY A 80 -8.52 -16.58 -0.84
N THR A 81 -7.64 -17.35 -0.19
CA THR A 81 -6.98 -16.94 1.06
C THR A 81 -6.13 -15.71 0.84
N ARG A 82 -5.34 -15.65 -0.23
CA ARG A 82 -4.54 -14.47 -0.59
C ARG A 82 -5.41 -13.22 -0.79
N LEU A 83 -6.52 -13.37 -1.51
CA LEU A 83 -7.43 -12.26 -1.79
C LEU A 83 -8.12 -11.76 -0.52
N ILE A 84 -8.61 -12.67 0.33
CA ILE A 84 -9.26 -12.33 1.59
C ILE A 84 -8.27 -11.62 2.53
N LEU A 85 -7.09 -12.20 2.74
CA LEU A 85 -6.09 -11.60 3.62
C LEU A 85 -5.59 -10.26 3.10
N GLY A 86 -5.29 -10.16 1.82
CA GLY A 86 -4.89 -8.90 1.19
C GLY A 86 -5.97 -7.84 1.27
N GLY A 87 -7.22 -8.20 1.00
CA GLY A 87 -8.38 -7.31 1.12
C GLY A 87 -8.61 -6.84 2.56
N LEU A 88 -8.57 -7.74 3.53
CA LEU A 88 -8.67 -7.40 4.96
C LEU A 88 -7.53 -6.49 5.39
N GLY A 89 -6.29 -6.79 5.02
CA GLY A 89 -5.12 -5.95 5.31
C GLY A 89 -5.27 -4.54 4.75
N LEU A 90 -5.74 -4.42 3.50
CA LEU A 90 -5.98 -3.14 2.86
C LEU A 90 -7.07 -2.34 3.57
N VAL A 91 -8.23 -2.95 3.83
CA VAL A 91 -9.38 -2.28 4.48
C VAL A 91 -9.02 -1.86 5.90
N LEU A 92 -8.50 -2.78 6.72
CA LEU A 92 -8.11 -2.48 8.10
C LEU A 92 -6.98 -1.45 8.14
N GLY A 93 -6.00 -1.58 7.25
CA GLY A 93 -4.91 -0.62 7.12
C GLY A 93 -5.39 0.78 6.84
N TYR A 94 -6.34 0.94 5.90
CA TYR A 94 -6.92 2.24 5.58
C TYR A 94 -7.75 2.81 6.74
N LEU A 95 -8.59 1.98 7.36
CA LEU A 95 -9.44 2.40 8.49
C LEU A 95 -8.64 2.85 9.70
N ILE A 96 -7.46 2.26 9.92
CA ILE A 96 -6.57 2.63 11.03
C ILE A 96 -5.72 3.85 10.65
N ALA A 97 -5.08 3.83 9.50
CA ALA A 97 -4.10 4.84 9.11
C ALA A 97 -4.73 6.20 8.77
N TRP A 98 -5.84 6.22 8.03
CA TRP A 98 -6.49 7.47 7.63
C TRP A 98 -6.88 8.38 8.81
N PRO A 99 -7.62 7.93 9.85
CA PRO A 99 -7.97 8.80 10.98
C PRO A 99 -6.75 9.22 11.79
N LEU A 100 -5.73 8.37 11.93
CA LEU A 100 -4.49 8.70 12.63
C LEU A 100 -3.73 9.80 11.92
N PHE A 101 -3.45 9.65 10.62
CA PHE A 101 -2.81 10.69 9.82
C PHE A 101 -3.69 11.94 9.68
N GLY A 102 -5.01 11.81 9.63
CA GLY A 102 -5.93 12.93 9.58
C GLY A 102 -5.95 13.75 10.87
N LYS A 103 -5.85 13.13 12.05
CA LYS A 103 -5.70 13.82 13.32
C LYS A 103 -4.35 14.53 13.40
N LEU A 104 -3.29 13.80 13.06
CA LEU A 104 -1.94 14.32 13.10
C LEU A 104 -1.75 15.50 12.13
N TRP A 105 -2.32 15.42 10.93
CA TRP A 105 -2.29 16.49 9.93
C TRP A 105 -3.04 17.76 10.37
N ARG A 106 -4.18 17.60 11.04
CA ARG A 106 -4.95 18.75 11.58
C ARG A 106 -4.21 19.53 12.67
N THR A 107 -3.24 18.92 13.34
CA THR A 107 -2.39 19.62 14.30
C THR A 107 -1.34 20.51 13.64
N LEU A 108 -1.13 20.38 12.32
CA LEU A 108 -0.31 21.28 11.51
C LEU A 108 -1.23 22.42 11.01
N GLU A 109 -1.24 23.51 11.73
CA GLU A 109 -2.03 24.70 11.35
C GLU A 109 -1.65 25.18 9.96
N GLY A 110 -2.65 25.41 9.09
CA GLY A 110 -2.47 25.91 7.73
C GLY A 110 -2.46 24.87 6.61
N ALA A 111 -2.52 23.59 6.89
CA ALA A 111 -2.60 22.56 5.87
C ALA A 111 -3.96 22.52 5.16
N LYS A 112 -4.12 23.32 4.10
CA LYS A 112 -5.34 23.38 3.26
C LYS A 112 -5.58 22.15 2.40
N GLY A 113 -4.82 21.06 2.55
CA GLY A 113 -4.90 19.87 1.71
C GLY A 113 -5.39 18.61 2.45
N ALA A 114 -6.69 18.31 2.40
CA ALA A 114 -7.23 17.04 2.91
C ALA A 114 -6.76 15.79 2.11
N LEU A 115 -6.00 15.98 1.04
CA LEU A 115 -5.56 14.91 0.16
C LEU A 115 -4.35 14.13 0.73
N THR A 116 -3.41 14.82 1.35
CA THR A 116 -2.15 14.23 1.85
C THR A 116 -2.38 13.13 2.91
N PRO A 117 -3.19 13.32 3.97
CA PRO A 117 -3.44 12.26 4.94
C PRO A 117 -4.18 11.06 4.34
N LYS A 118 -5.03 11.28 3.33
CA LYS A 118 -5.70 10.18 2.61
C LYS A 118 -4.71 9.36 1.79
N LEU A 119 -3.76 10.01 1.13
CA LEU A 119 -2.71 9.34 0.35
C LEU A 119 -1.75 8.56 1.25
N LEU A 120 -1.35 9.13 2.40
CA LEU A 120 -0.55 8.42 3.39
C LEU A 120 -1.31 7.22 3.97
N GLY A 121 -2.59 7.39 4.29
CA GLY A 121 -3.45 6.28 4.72
C GLY A 121 -3.56 5.18 3.66
N LEU A 122 -3.69 5.56 2.39
CA LEU A 122 -3.72 4.61 1.28
C LEU A 122 -2.38 3.87 1.12
N ALA A 123 -1.25 4.55 1.24
CA ALA A 123 0.06 3.92 1.16
C ALA A 123 0.26 2.86 2.26
N VAL A 124 -0.12 3.16 3.50
CA VAL A 124 -0.10 2.20 4.61
C VAL A 124 -1.08 1.06 4.36
N ALA A 125 -2.27 1.34 3.85
CA ALA A 125 -3.26 0.32 3.51
C ALA A 125 -2.74 -0.65 2.43
N ILE A 126 -2.11 -0.15 1.38
CA ILE A 126 -1.49 -0.97 0.33
C ILE A 126 -0.38 -1.84 0.93
N TYR A 127 0.49 -1.25 1.75
CA TYR A 127 1.55 -2.01 2.44
C TYR A 127 0.98 -3.15 3.29
N LEU A 128 -0.02 -2.88 4.13
CA LEU A 128 -0.67 -3.88 4.98
C LEU A 128 -1.43 -4.93 4.16
N GLY A 129 -2.05 -4.53 3.05
CA GLY A 129 -2.67 -5.46 2.12
C GLY A 129 -1.67 -6.45 1.53
N VAL A 130 -0.50 -5.97 1.11
CA VAL A 130 0.58 -6.82 0.58
C VAL A 130 1.18 -7.70 1.68
N ALA A 131 1.44 -7.15 2.87
CA ALA A 131 1.96 -7.90 4.00
C ALA A 131 1.00 -9.01 4.45
N ALA A 132 -0.30 -8.71 4.58
CA ALA A 132 -1.31 -9.70 4.92
C ALA A 132 -1.49 -10.76 3.83
N ASN A 133 -1.45 -10.35 2.54
CA ASN A 133 -1.48 -11.28 1.41
C ASN A 133 -0.33 -12.30 1.48
N SER A 134 0.87 -11.89 1.90
CA SER A 134 2.04 -12.80 1.99
C SER A 134 1.91 -13.87 3.08
N LEU A 135 0.98 -13.70 4.03
CA LEU A 135 0.75 -14.67 5.12
C LEU A 135 -0.19 -15.83 4.75
N TRP A 136 -0.63 -15.92 3.50
CA TRP A 136 -1.60 -16.93 3.05
C TRP A 136 -1.19 -18.37 3.40
N GLU A 137 0.08 -18.71 3.21
CA GLU A 137 0.62 -20.03 3.52
C GLU A 137 0.59 -20.29 5.02
N THR A 138 1.11 -19.37 5.83
CA THR A 138 1.12 -19.46 7.29
C THR A 138 -0.30 -19.64 7.84
N VAL A 139 -1.28 -18.91 7.30
CA VAL A 139 -2.68 -19.02 7.70
C VAL A 139 -3.28 -20.37 7.28
N LEU A 140 -3.05 -20.83 6.07
CA LEU A 140 -3.55 -22.13 5.62
C LEU A 140 -2.94 -23.29 6.42
N ILE A 141 -1.65 -23.23 6.71
CA ILE A 141 -0.96 -24.21 7.55
C ILE A 141 -1.55 -24.20 8.97
N PHE A 142 -1.77 -23.02 9.54
CA PHE A 142 -2.42 -22.89 10.85
C PHE A 142 -3.85 -23.47 10.87
N LEU A 143 -4.66 -23.18 9.86
CA LEU A 143 -6.04 -23.66 9.78
C LEU A 143 -6.13 -25.18 9.61
N ASN A 144 -5.19 -25.77 8.89
CA ASN A 144 -5.14 -27.22 8.62
C ASN A 144 -4.16 -27.96 9.54
N ARG A 145 -3.80 -27.39 10.70
CA ARG A 145 -2.85 -27.99 11.63
C ARG A 145 -3.33 -29.31 12.19
N ALA A 146 -2.44 -30.29 12.25
CA ALA A 146 -2.66 -31.55 12.95
C ALA A 146 -2.14 -31.42 14.40
N ALA A 147 -2.90 -31.98 15.36
CA ALA A 147 -2.45 -32.07 16.74
C ALA A 147 -1.35 -33.14 16.86
N THR A 148 -0.26 -32.82 17.57
CA THR A 148 0.79 -33.77 17.91
C THR A 148 0.79 -33.98 19.42
N ALA A 149 0.93 -35.22 19.87
CA ALA A 149 1.05 -35.56 21.30
C ALA A 149 2.44 -35.24 21.86
N ALA A 150 3.44 -35.06 21.00
CA ALA A 150 4.80 -34.74 21.41
C ALA A 150 4.92 -33.29 21.89
N ALA A 151 5.53 -33.09 23.05
CA ALA A 151 5.78 -31.80 23.66
C ALA A 151 7.27 -31.55 23.86
N ASP A 152 7.67 -30.30 23.86
CA ASP A 152 9.02 -29.86 24.22
C ASP A 152 9.29 -30.17 25.70
N PRO A 153 10.38 -30.88 26.02
CA PRO A 153 10.71 -31.24 27.41
C PRO A 153 11.08 -30.02 28.29
N VAL A 154 11.43 -28.89 27.67
CA VAL A 154 11.87 -27.69 28.43
C VAL A 154 10.68 -26.78 28.77
N LEU A 155 9.87 -26.44 27.77
CA LEU A 155 8.77 -25.48 27.88
C LEU A 155 7.39 -26.17 28.02
N GLY A 156 7.30 -27.47 27.80
CA GLY A 156 6.04 -28.23 27.89
C GLY A 156 5.06 -27.92 26.76
N LEU A 157 5.45 -27.08 25.77
CA LEU A 157 4.60 -26.72 24.65
C LEU A 157 4.61 -27.81 23.58
N SER A 158 3.46 -28.05 22.94
CA SER A 158 3.36 -29.06 21.88
C SER A 158 4.15 -28.67 20.64
N HIS A 159 4.65 -29.65 19.88
CA HIS A 159 5.27 -29.39 18.59
C HIS A 159 4.31 -28.70 17.62
N THR A 160 3.00 -28.94 17.74
CA THR A 160 1.94 -28.22 17.02
C THR A 160 2.02 -26.71 17.25
N PHE A 161 2.34 -26.28 18.47
CA PHE A 161 2.49 -24.85 18.76
C PHE A 161 3.65 -24.23 17.97
N TYR A 162 4.82 -24.83 18.01
CA TYR A 162 6.01 -24.29 17.34
C TYR A 162 5.91 -24.31 15.83
N LEU A 163 5.29 -25.34 15.25
CA LEU A 163 5.21 -25.50 13.80
C LEU A 163 4.08 -24.67 13.16
N PHE A 164 2.98 -24.45 13.87
CA PHE A 164 1.78 -23.89 13.27
C PHE A 164 1.28 -22.60 13.92
N VAL A 165 1.40 -22.50 15.26
CA VAL A 165 0.87 -21.34 15.99
C VAL A 165 1.91 -20.24 16.10
N TYR A 166 3.13 -20.57 16.47
CA TYR A 166 4.22 -19.63 16.66
C TYR A 166 4.52 -18.80 15.39
N PRO A 167 4.65 -19.40 14.18
CA PRO A 167 4.90 -18.63 12.97
C PRO A 167 3.80 -17.60 12.66
N LEU A 168 2.54 -17.92 13.00
CA LEU A 168 1.43 -16.97 12.82
C LEU A 168 1.51 -15.81 13.81
N ILE A 169 1.82 -16.11 15.08
CA ILE A 169 2.00 -15.08 16.13
C ILE A 169 3.18 -14.17 15.76
N ASP A 170 4.30 -14.74 15.35
CA ASP A 170 5.51 -14.00 14.95
C ASP A 170 5.22 -13.06 13.78
N ALA A 171 4.53 -13.55 12.75
CA ALA A 171 4.13 -12.77 11.59
C ALA A 171 3.18 -11.61 11.97
N LEU A 172 2.20 -11.84 12.84
CA LEU A 172 1.28 -10.80 13.33
C LEU A 172 2.01 -9.75 14.16
N LEU A 173 2.93 -10.17 15.03
CA LEU A 173 3.80 -9.27 15.79
C LEU A 173 4.69 -8.44 14.86
N GLY A 174 5.26 -9.03 13.83
CA GLY A 174 6.05 -8.34 12.82
C GLY A 174 5.25 -7.24 12.12
N ILE A 175 4.01 -7.52 11.73
CA ILE A 175 3.11 -6.52 11.15
C ILE A 175 2.82 -5.40 12.16
N ALA A 176 2.48 -5.74 13.40
CA ALA A 176 2.17 -4.76 14.45
C ALA A 176 3.37 -3.84 14.75
N LEU A 177 4.57 -4.40 14.86
CA LEU A 177 5.81 -3.63 15.04
C LEU A 177 6.09 -2.73 13.86
N THR A 178 5.85 -3.20 12.63
CA THR A 178 6.04 -2.39 11.42
C THR A 178 5.06 -1.21 11.37
N ILE A 179 3.79 -1.43 11.72
CA ILE A 179 2.79 -0.35 11.83
C ILE A 179 3.25 0.69 12.86
N MET A 180 3.67 0.24 14.05
CA MET A 180 4.15 1.10 15.12
C MET A 180 5.36 1.92 14.67
N PHE A 181 6.31 1.31 13.98
CA PHE A 181 7.48 1.97 13.41
C PHE A 181 7.10 3.08 12.42
N PHE A 182 6.20 2.81 11.48
CA PHE A 182 5.72 3.84 10.54
C PHE A 182 4.96 4.97 11.22
N LEU A 183 4.17 4.67 12.24
CA LEU A 183 3.47 5.70 13.03
C LEU A 183 4.45 6.58 13.80
N LEU A 184 5.49 6.02 14.40
CA LEU A 184 6.53 6.77 15.12
C LEU A 184 7.33 7.66 14.16
N ILE A 185 7.79 7.12 13.04
CA ILE A 185 8.53 7.90 12.04
C ILE A 185 7.64 8.98 11.42
N GLY A 186 6.43 8.65 11.02
CA GLY A 186 5.49 9.62 10.47
C GLY A 186 5.18 10.74 11.48
N GLY A 187 4.94 10.38 12.74
CA GLY A 187 4.74 11.34 13.84
C GLY A 187 5.94 12.23 14.07
N PHE A 188 7.15 11.68 14.04
CA PHE A 188 8.39 12.44 14.18
C PHE A 188 8.57 13.47 13.07
N PHE A 189 8.41 13.08 11.81
CA PHE A 189 8.51 14.02 10.68
C PHE A 189 7.45 15.12 10.71
N ILE A 190 6.23 14.80 11.15
CA ILE A 190 5.17 15.80 11.30
C ILE A 190 5.50 16.77 12.44
N ALA A 191 6.03 16.27 13.56
CA ALA A 191 6.46 17.14 14.67
C ALA A 191 7.60 18.09 14.25
N LEU A 192 8.60 17.59 13.51
CA LEU A 192 9.68 18.41 12.94
C LEU A 192 9.14 19.49 11.98
N ALA A 193 8.25 19.11 11.08
CA ALA A 193 7.63 20.06 10.16
C ALA A 193 6.89 21.18 10.93
N ARG A 194 6.14 20.82 11.98
CA ARG A 194 5.45 21.80 12.84
C ARG A 194 6.42 22.80 13.47
N GLN A 195 7.53 22.34 14.02
CA GLN A 195 8.54 23.24 14.63
C GLN A 195 9.11 24.22 13.60
N GLN A 196 9.40 23.75 12.38
CA GLN A 196 9.93 24.64 11.33
C GLN A 196 8.91 25.70 10.89
N PHE A 197 7.62 25.35 10.77
CA PHE A 197 6.57 26.31 10.42
C PHE A 197 6.35 27.34 11.53
N GLN A 198 6.39 26.95 12.80
CA GLN A 198 6.28 27.88 13.93
C GLN A 198 7.46 28.84 13.98
N ALA A 199 8.69 28.34 13.84
CA ALA A 199 9.88 29.19 13.80
C ALA A 199 9.90 30.16 12.61
N ALA A 200 9.36 29.79 11.46
CA ALA A 200 9.21 30.69 10.31
C ALA A 200 8.18 31.80 10.59
N ALA A 201 7.01 31.44 11.16
CA ALA A 201 5.97 32.43 11.51
C ALA A 201 6.43 33.44 12.58
N GLU A 202 7.23 32.98 13.57
CA GLU A 202 7.81 33.90 14.58
C GLU A 202 8.85 34.85 13.97
N ARG A 203 9.65 34.41 13.01
CA ARG A 203 10.59 35.27 12.28
C ARG A 203 9.86 36.35 11.48
N ASP A 204 8.81 35.96 10.73
CA ASP A 204 8.01 36.93 9.97
C ASP A 204 7.33 37.95 10.87
N ALA A 205 6.80 37.54 12.03
CA ALA A 205 6.23 38.43 13.02
C ALA A 205 7.27 39.39 13.62
N SER A 206 8.49 38.96 13.87
CA SER A 206 9.57 39.78 14.41
C SER A 206 10.09 40.83 13.42
N ILE A 207 9.96 40.58 12.12
CA ILE A 207 10.33 41.56 11.06
C ILE A 207 9.27 42.66 10.91
N LEU A 208 8.01 42.34 11.19
CA LEU A 208 6.90 43.31 11.05
C LEU A 208 6.72 44.25 12.28
N LEU A 209 7.13 43.79 13.47
CA LEU A 209 6.99 44.59 14.72
C LEU A 209 7.86 45.84 14.83
N PRO A 210 9.07 45.96 14.25
CA PRO A 210 9.87 47.19 14.34
C PRO A 210 9.43 48.31 13.38
N ALA A 211 8.36 48.13 12.58
CA ALA A 211 7.84 49.13 11.64
C ALA A 211 6.61 49.87 12.15
N LEU A 212 6.19 49.64 13.40
CA LEU A 212 5.15 50.39 14.15
C LEU A 212 5.78 51.16 15.31
#